data_6742003fcf610a315376c831718203e8
#
_entry.id   6742003fcf610a315376c831718203e8
#
_cell.length_a   1.000
_cell.length_b   1.000
_cell.length_c   1.000
_cell.angle_alpha   90.00
_cell.angle_beta   90.00
_cell.angle_gamma   90.00
#
_symmetry.space_group_name_H-M   'P 1'
#
loop_
_entity.id
_entity.type
_entity.pdbx_description
1 polymer ?
#
loop_
_entity_poly.entity_id
_entity_poly.type
_entity_poly.pdbx_seq_one_letter_code
_entity_poly.pdbx_strand_id
1 'polypeptide(L)'
;MNVRFGSPLSRGLRLLDRLSEPATAHAHCDIPCGIYDPHLAQIAAHTVVRMNQLINDLGDAPGPGDKQKNDAWHNSMARYVAVKEEHAELVKKEVRIIWGDYFKPEHLEKYPELHTIVWNIMKLGSKARQTVDMQAAQDLLAEVQKFAEIFWATKGASTQRQPSRQTSGGEIVYPA
;
A
#
# COMPACT_ATOMS: atom_id res chain seq x y z
N MET A 1 0.74 47.25 24.50
CA MET A 1 -0.45 47.29 23.61
C MET A 1 0.05 46.95 22.20
N ASN A 2 0.11 45.66 21.87
CA ASN A 2 0.63 45.16 20.56
C ASN A 2 -0.55 44.89 19.62
N VAL A 3 -0.87 45.88 18.78
CA VAL A 3 -1.86 45.71 17.71
C VAL A 3 -1.18 44.94 16.56
N ARG A 4 -1.45 43.65 16.43
CA ARG A 4 -1.06 42.87 15.24
C ARG A 4 -2.02 43.23 14.10
N PHE A 5 -1.64 44.13 13.23
CA PHE A 5 -2.29 44.31 11.94
C PHE A 5 -2.02 43.08 11.04
N GLY A 6 -2.98 42.21 10.93
CA GLY A 6 -2.93 41.15 9.90
C GLY A 6 -2.94 41.80 8.52
N SER A 7 -1.96 41.48 7.69
CA SER A 7 -1.85 42.00 6.32
C SER A 7 -3.11 41.68 5.51
N PRO A 8 -3.50 42.52 4.50
CA PRO A 8 -4.65 42.24 3.62
C PRO A 8 -4.55 40.87 2.97
N LEU A 9 -3.32 40.40 2.70
CA LEU A 9 -3.02 39.08 2.17
C LEU A 9 -3.43 37.96 3.12
N SER A 10 -3.16 38.09 4.43
CA SER A 10 -3.56 37.12 5.45
C SER A 10 -5.07 37.02 5.65
N ARG A 11 -5.79 38.11 5.40
CA ARG A 11 -7.27 38.14 5.43
C ARG A 11 -7.84 37.41 4.19
N GLY A 12 -7.26 37.65 3.01
CA GLY A 12 -7.64 36.97 1.77
C GLY A 12 -7.42 35.47 1.84
N LEU A 13 -6.26 35.02 2.34
CA LEU A 13 -5.97 33.60 2.55
C LEU A 13 -6.95 32.92 3.51
N ARG A 14 -7.29 33.55 4.63
CA ARG A 14 -8.30 33.04 5.57
C ARG A 14 -9.73 32.99 4.98
N LEU A 15 -10.02 33.80 3.99
CA LEU A 15 -11.29 33.74 3.29
C LEU A 15 -11.30 32.55 2.31
N LEU A 16 -10.19 32.30 1.62
CA LEU A 16 -10.01 31.11 0.77
C LEU A 16 -10.09 29.81 1.57
N ASP A 17 -9.47 29.76 2.77
CA ASP A 17 -9.56 28.61 3.68
C ASP A 17 -10.99 28.31 4.15
N ARG A 18 -11.88 29.32 4.13
CA ARG A 18 -13.31 29.13 4.45
C ARG A 18 -14.14 28.67 3.25
N LEU A 19 -13.63 28.86 2.03
CA LEU A 19 -14.31 28.50 0.79
C LEU A 19 -13.87 27.14 0.24
N SER A 20 -12.70 26.66 0.65
CA SER A 20 -12.21 25.31 0.36
C SER A 20 -11.74 24.70 1.68
N GLU A 21 -12.42 23.66 2.13
CA GLU A 21 -11.89 22.88 3.25
C GLU A 21 -10.52 22.34 2.85
N PRO A 22 -9.45 22.59 3.66
CA PRO A 22 -8.15 22.03 3.37
C PRO A 22 -8.26 20.51 3.39
N ALA A 23 -7.64 19.86 2.42
CA ALA A 23 -7.55 18.41 2.42
C ALA A 23 -6.94 17.94 3.74
N THR A 24 -7.73 17.24 4.55
CA THR A 24 -7.29 16.73 5.85
C THR A 24 -6.32 15.57 5.57
N ALA A 25 -5.05 15.76 5.88
CA ALA A 25 -4.10 14.66 5.90
C ALA A 25 -4.42 13.80 7.14
N HIS A 26 -4.94 12.61 6.91
CA HIS A 26 -5.08 11.62 7.98
C HIS A 26 -3.72 10.93 8.18
N ALA A 27 -2.98 11.34 9.22
CA ALA A 27 -1.91 10.52 9.74
C ALA A 27 -2.52 9.27 10.39
N HIS A 28 -1.90 8.10 10.23
CA HIS A 28 -2.38 6.86 10.85
C HIS A 28 -2.41 7.01 12.36
N CYS A 29 -1.39 7.62 12.94
CA CYS A 29 -1.31 7.93 14.36
C CYS A 29 -0.19 8.95 14.57
N ASP A 30 -0.48 10.08 15.21
CA ASP A 30 0.49 11.05 15.70
C ASP A 30 0.89 10.79 17.17
N ILE A 31 0.23 9.82 17.80
CA ILE A 31 0.53 9.31 19.13
C ILE A 31 1.25 7.97 18.97
N PRO A 32 2.44 7.75 19.58
CA PRO A 32 3.13 6.47 19.55
C PRO A 32 2.35 5.42 20.36
N CYS A 33 1.27 4.89 19.76
CA CYS A 33 0.34 3.95 20.41
C CYS A 33 0.92 2.55 20.58
N GLY A 34 2.01 2.20 19.86
CA GLY A 34 2.62 0.87 19.90
C GLY A 34 1.85 -0.24 19.17
N ILE A 35 0.73 0.12 18.50
CA ILE A 35 -0.12 -0.84 17.78
C ILE A 35 0.27 -0.85 16.30
N TYR A 36 1.12 -1.79 15.93
CA TYR A 36 1.60 -1.99 14.57
C TYR A 36 1.53 -3.47 14.21
N ASP A 37 1.10 -3.76 12.97
CA ASP A 37 1.03 -5.12 12.44
C ASP A 37 1.20 -5.08 10.90
N PRO A 38 2.13 -5.85 10.30
CA PRO A 38 2.32 -5.90 8.86
C PRO A 38 1.25 -6.71 8.10
N HIS A 39 0.26 -7.27 8.81
CA HIS A 39 -0.74 -8.16 8.18
C HIS A 39 -1.54 -7.45 7.10
N LEU A 40 -1.94 -6.19 7.32
CA LEU A 40 -2.70 -5.42 6.33
C LEU A 40 -1.90 -5.18 5.05
N ALA A 41 -0.59 -4.92 5.16
CA ALA A 41 0.29 -4.81 3.99
C ALA A 41 0.37 -6.13 3.21
N GLN A 42 0.42 -7.29 3.89
CA GLN A 42 0.42 -8.60 3.25
C GLN A 42 -0.91 -8.86 2.51
N ILE A 43 -2.06 -8.61 3.14
CA ILE A 43 -3.37 -8.77 2.50
C ILE A 43 -3.51 -7.84 1.29
N ALA A 44 -3.05 -6.60 1.39
CA ALA A 44 -3.05 -5.67 0.25
C ALA A 44 -2.16 -6.17 -0.90
N ALA A 45 -0.97 -6.72 -0.62
CA ALA A 45 -0.10 -7.31 -1.64
C ALA A 45 -0.76 -8.54 -2.31
N HIS A 46 -1.43 -9.40 -1.55
CA HIS A 46 -2.25 -10.49 -2.10
C HIS A 46 -3.35 -10.00 -3.03
N THR A 47 -3.99 -8.87 -2.69
CA THR A 47 -5.00 -8.25 -3.56
C THR A 47 -4.37 -7.77 -4.87
N VAL A 48 -3.17 -7.19 -4.83
CA VAL A 48 -2.44 -6.80 -6.07
C VAL A 48 -2.17 -8.03 -6.95
N VAL A 49 -1.70 -9.13 -6.38
CA VAL A 49 -1.52 -10.40 -7.12
C VAL A 49 -2.85 -10.86 -7.74
N ARG A 50 -3.94 -10.86 -6.94
CA ARG A 50 -5.25 -11.31 -7.44
C ARG A 50 -5.78 -10.43 -8.57
N MET A 51 -5.61 -9.13 -8.48
CA MET A 51 -6.06 -8.22 -9.56
C MET A 51 -5.28 -8.47 -10.85
N ASN A 52 -3.97 -8.73 -10.79
CA ASN A 52 -3.20 -9.14 -11.97
C ASN A 52 -3.70 -10.47 -12.57
N GLN A 53 -4.04 -11.46 -11.74
CA GLN A 53 -4.64 -12.72 -12.23
C GLN A 53 -5.95 -12.43 -12.96
N LEU A 54 -6.87 -11.66 -12.35
CA LEU A 54 -8.17 -11.34 -12.94
C LEU A 54 -8.06 -10.53 -14.24
N ILE A 55 -7.09 -9.63 -14.35
CA ILE A 55 -6.81 -8.89 -15.58
C ILE A 55 -6.32 -9.85 -16.68
N ASN A 56 -5.40 -10.75 -16.34
CA ASN A 56 -4.89 -11.75 -17.29
C ASN A 56 -6.00 -12.75 -17.72
N ASP A 57 -6.83 -13.19 -16.76
CA ASP A 57 -7.95 -14.10 -17.02
C ASP A 57 -9.05 -13.45 -17.87
N LEU A 58 -9.17 -12.12 -17.83
CA LEU A 58 -10.16 -11.38 -18.62
C LEU A 58 -9.86 -11.44 -20.14
N GLY A 59 -8.57 -11.62 -20.51
CA GLY A 59 -8.13 -11.73 -21.89
C GLY A 59 -8.36 -10.46 -22.72
N ASP A 60 -8.33 -10.62 -24.03
CA ASP A 60 -8.48 -9.53 -24.97
C ASP A 60 -9.90 -8.91 -24.95
N ALA A 61 -9.98 -7.63 -25.29
CA ALA A 61 -11.27 -6.95 -25.43
C ALA A 61 -12.12 -7.61 -26.52
N PRO A 62 -13.42 -7.84 -26.29
CA PRO A 62 -14.32 -8.33 -27.32
C PRO A 62 -14.33 -7.38 -28.54
N GLY A 63 -14.51 -7.97 -29.72
CA GLY A 63 -14.65 -7.18 -30.95
C GLY A 63 -15.90 -6.27 -30.96
N PRO A 64 -15.97 -5.32 -31.90
CA PRO A 64 -16.99 -4.25 -31.90
C PRO A 64 -18.43 -4.74 -32.12
N GLY A 65 -18.63 -6.03 -32.44
CA GLY A 65 -19.93 -6.59 -32.80
C GLY A 65 -20.88 -6.91 -31.63
N ASP A 66 -20.39 -6.98 -30.40
CA ASP A 66 -21.17 -7.29 -29.19
C ASP A 66 -20.97 -6.20 -28.12
N LYS A 67 -21.84 -5.19 -28.21
CA LYS A 67 -21.76 -4.04 -27.29
C LYS A 67 -21.86 -4.46 -25.83
N GLN A 68 -22.74 -5.41 -25.49
CA GLN A 68 -22.97 -5.82 -24.10
C GLN A 68 -21.73 -6.49 -23.50
N LYS A 69 -21.08 -7.40 -24.24
CA LYS A 69 -19.82 -8.03 -23.79
C LYS A 69 -18.69 -7.03 -23.69
N ASN A 70 -18.61 -6.09 -24.61
CA ASN A 70 -17.60 -5.05 -24.62
C ASN A 70 -17.75 -4.12 -23.41
N ASP A 71 -18.97 -3.65 -23.13
CA ASP A 71 -19.24 -2.83 -21.93
C ASP A 71 -18.90 -3.59 -20.63
N ALA A 72 -19.24 -4.87 -20.54
CA ALA A 72 -18.91 -5.71 -19.38
C ALA A 72 -17.41 -5.91 -19.20
N TRP A 73 -16.67 -6.10 -20.30
CA TRP A 73 -15.22 -6.21 -20.28
C TRP A 73 -14.56 -4.92 -19.79
N HIS A 74 -14.92 -3.78 -20.36
CA HIS A 74 -14.39 -2.47 -19.97
C HIS A 74 -14.70 -2.15 -18.49
N ASN A 75 -15.92 -2.45 -18.04
CA ASN A 75 -16.30 -2.27 -16.64
C ASN A 75 -15.44 -3.13 -15.71
N SER A 76 -15.19 -4.40 -16.05
CA SER A 76 -14.37 -5.32 -15.27
C SER A 76 -12.91 -4.85 -15.24
N MET A 77 -12.33 -4.52 -16.38
CA MET A 77 -10.97 -4.02 -16.53
C MET A 77 -10.76 -2.76 -15.67
N ALA A 78 -11.65 -1.77 -15.79
CA ALA A 78 -11.55 -0.52 -15.03
C ALA A 78 -11.57 -0.78 -13.51
N ARG A 79 -12.43 -1.68 -13.04
CA ARG A 79 -12.53 -2.04 -11.61
C ARG A 79 -11.30 -2.79 -11.11
N TYR A 80 -10.78 -3.73 -11.88
CA TYR A 80 -9.58 -4.49 -11.48
C TYR A 80 -8.36 -3.58 -11.40
N VAL A 81 -8.19 -2.68 -12.36
CA VAL A 81 -7.10 -1.69 -12.35
C VAL A 81 -7.23 -0.75 -11.15
N ALA A 82 -8.42 -0.21 -10.88
CA ALA A 82 -8.65 0.69 -9.75
C ALA A 82 -8.31 0.01 -8.40
N VAL A 83 -8.80 -1.21 -8.17
CA VAL A 83 -8.52 -1.98 -6.95
C VAL A 83 -7.03 -2.33 -6.85
N LYS A 84 -6.37 -2.69 -7.96
CA LYS A 84 -4.93 -2.96 -8.01
C LYS A 84 -4.14 -1.74 -7.57
N GLU A 85 -4.46 -0.55 -8.09
CA GLU A 85 -3.78 0.69 -7.76
C GLU A 85 -3.96 1.08 -6.30
N GLU A 86 -5.19 1.02 -5.80
CA GLU A 86 -5.51 1.32 -4.40
C GLU A 86 -4.73 0.42 -3.45
N HIS A 87 -4.72 -0.89 -3.69
CA HIS A 87 -4.06 -1.83 -2.79
C HIS A 87 -2.52 -1.78 -2.89
N ALA A 88 -1.96 -1.49 -4.05
CA ALA A 88 -0.52 -1.26 -4.17
C ALA A 88 -0.09 0.02 -3.41
N GLU A 89 -0.91 1.08 -3.39
CA GLU A 89 -0.65 2.24 -2.55
C GLU A 89 -0.89 1.93 -1.06
N LEU A 90 -1.87 1.10 -0.72
CA LEU A 90 -2.09 0.66 0.66
C LEU A 90 -0.87 -0.11 1.19
N VAL A 91 -0.27 -1.02 0.41
CA VAL A 91 0.99 -1.67 0.79
C VAL A 91 2.06 -0.62 1.14
N LYS A 92 2.27 0.35 0.26
CA LYS A 92 3.28 1.40 0.46
C LYS A 92 3.00 2.24 1.70
N LYS A 93 1.72 2.57 1.94
CA LYS A 93 1.29 3.35 3.10
C LYS A 93 1.58 2.60 4.39
N GLU A 94 1.12 1.36 4.52
CA GLU A 94 1.27 0.57 5.74
C GLU A 94 2.74 0.29 6.06
N VAL A 95 3.55 -0.03 5.05
CA VAL A 95 4.99 -0.24 5.22
C VAL A 95 5.68 1.05 5.66
N ARG A 96 5.35 2.22 5.06
CA ARG A 96 5.93 3.51 5.47
C ARG A 96 5.60 3.86 6.92
N ILE A 97 4.38 3.60 7.37
CA ILE A 97 3.96 3.84 8.76
C ILE A 97 4.80 2.99 9.72
N ILE A 98 4.86 1.68 9.49
CA ILE A 98 5.63 0.80 10.37
C ILE A 98 7.12 1.13 10.32
N TRP A 99 7.67 1.41 9.13
CA TRP A 99 9.07 1.74 8.96
C TRP A 99 9.46 3.07 9.62
N GLY A 100 8.60 4.09 9.49
CA GLY A 100 8.88 5.45 10.01
C GLY A 100 8.61 5.61 11.49
N ASP A 101 7.60 4.90 12.02
CA ASP A 101 7.08 5.18 13.37
C ASP A 101 7.44 4.08 14.39
N TYR A 102 7.68 2.84 13.94
CA TYR A 102 7.97 1.72 14.83
C TYR A 102 9.45 1.37 14.92
N PHE A 103 10.15 1.27 13.76
CA PHE A 103 11.55 0.85 13.76
C PHE A 103 12.48 1.91 14.36
N LYS A 104 13.50 1.45 15.08
CA LYS A 104 14.48 2.26 15.80
C LYS A 104 15.89 1.95 15.32
N PRO A 105 16.91 2.79 15.64
CA PRO A 105 18.29 2.56 15.22
C PRO A 105 18.82 1.16 15.57
N GLU A 106 18.53 0.65 16.77
CA GLU A 106 18.95 -0.68 17.20
C GLU A 106 18.38 -1.82 16.31
N HIS A 107 17.19 -1.63 15.73
CA HIS A 107 16.64 -2.59 14.80
C HIS A 107 17.40 -2.56 13.45
N LEU A 108 17.84 -1.39 13.01
CA LEU A 108 18.59 -1.23 11.76
C LEU A 108 20.02 -1.81 11.89
N GLU A 109 20.64 -1.72 13.06
CA GLU A 109 21.92 -2.37 13.33
C GLU A 109 21.81 -3.90 13.21
N LYS A 110 20.70 -4.47 13.69
CA LYS A 110 20.44 -5.90 13.65
C LYS A 110 19.97 -6.40 12.27
N TYR A 111 19.24 -5.56 11.53
CA TYR A 111 18.66 -5.87 10.22
C TYR A 111 19.04 -4.78 9.20
N PRO A 112 20.32 -4.73 8.78
CA PRO A 112 20.82 -3.65 7.91
C PRO A 112 20.15 -3.61 6.53
N GLU A 113 19.56 -4.72 6.08
CA GLU A 113 18.81 -4.84 4.84
C GLU A 113 17.43 -4.15 4.86
N LEU A 114 16.92 -3.75 6.04
CA LEU A 114 15.55 -3.24 6.19
C LEU A 114 15.27 -2.03 5.28
N HIS A 115 16.19 -1.08 5.18
CA HIS A 115 16.01 0.07 4.29
C HIS A 115 15.92 -0.34 2.82
N THR A 116 16.72 -1.32 2.41
CA THR A 116 16.69 -1.85 1.04
C THR A 116 15.37 -2.56 0.75
N ILE A 117 14.87 -3.36 1.70
CA ILE A 117 13.57 -4.02 1.58
C ILE A 117 12.45 -2.99 1.43
N VAL A 118 12.42 -1.96 2.28
CA VAL A 118 11.41 -0.88 2.18
C VAL A 118 11.51 -0.15 0.83
N TRP A 119 12.74 0.17 0.40
CA TRP A 119 12.95 0.78 -0.92
C TRP A 119 12.41 -0.10 -2.05
N ASN A 120 12.70 -1.39 -2.03
CA ASN A 120 12.20 -2.35 -3.01
C ASN A 120 10.67 -2.40 -3.02
N ILE A 121 10.04 -2.46 -1.84
CA ILE A 121 8.58 -2.41 -1.71
C ILE A 121 8.01 -1.14 -2.37
N MET A 122 8.62 0.03 -2.14
CA MET A 122 8.17 1.29 -2.75
C MET A 122 8.28 1.23 -4.28
N LYS A 123 9.37 0.68 -4.82
CA LYS A 123 9.60 0.56 -6.27
C LYS A 123 8.68 -0.47 -6.91
N LEU A 124 8.57 -1.66 -6.32
CA LEU A 124 7.69 -2.73 -6.79
C LEU A 124 6.22 -2.33 -6.71
N GLY A 125 5.79 -1.66 -5.62
CA GLY A 125 4.44 -1.11 -5.50
C GLY A 125 4.14 -0.09 -6.61
N SER A 126 5.09 0.78 -6.95
CA SER A 126 4.93 1.72 -8.08
C SER A 126 4.86 0.98 -9.42
N LYS A 127 5.72 -0.02 -9.65
CA LYS A 127 5.71 -0.83 -10.87
C LYS A 127 4.38 -1.59 -11.01
N ALA A 128 3.92 -2.24 -9.94
CA ALA A 128 2.66 -3.00 -9.93
C ALA A 128 1.43 -2.10 -10.20
N ARG A 129 1.47 -0.82 -9.80
CA ARG A 129 0.42 0.15 -10.16
C ARG A 129 0.42 0.46 -11.65
N GLN A 130 1.59 0.75 -12.21
CA GLN A 130 1.74 1.29 -13.56
C GLN A 130 1.66 0.22 -14.66
N THR A 131 1.77 -1.06 -14.31
CA THR A 131 1.83 -2.16 -15.27
C THR A 131 0.92 -3.31 -14.88
N VAL A 132 0.64 -4.18 -15.84
CA VAL A 132 0.06 -5.52 -15.59
C VAL A 132 1.23 -6.50 -15.65
N ASP A 133 1.95 -6.63 -14.56
CA ASP A 133 3.15 -7.44 -14.43
C ASP A 133 3.01 -8.36 -13.21
N MET A 134 2.75 -9.65 -13.48
CA MET A 134 2.56 -10.65 -12.44
C MET A 134 3.82 -10.85 -11.61
N GLN A 135 5.01 -10.80 -12.23
CA GLN A 135 6.27 -10.96 -11.52
C GLN A 135 6.47 -9.81 -10.52
N ALA A 136 6.20 -8.56 -10.94
CA ALA A 136 6.30 -7.41 -10.04
C ALA A 136 5.33 -7.51 -8.85
N ALA A 137 4.12 -8.06 -9.05
CA ALA A 137 3.16 -8.28 -7.99
C ALA A 137 3.60 -9.36 -7.00
N GLN A 138 4.19 -10.46 -7.50
CA GLN A 138 4.74 -11.53 -6.68
C GLN A 138 5.98 -11.09 -5.92
N ASP A 139 6.88 -10.34 -6.56
CA ASP A 139 8.06 -9.78 -5.91
C ASP A 139 7.67 -8.79 -4.81
N LEU A 140 6.63 -7.96 -5.04
CA LEU A 140 6.07 -7.08 -4.02
C LEU A 140 5.61 -7.87 -2.79
N LEU A 141 4.84 -8.95 -2.99
CA LEU A 141 4.38 -9.80 -1.90
C LEU A 141 5.57 -10.43 -1.16
N ALA A 142 6.58 -10.92 -1.87
CA ALA A 142 7.77 -11.52 -1.26
C ALA A 142 8.57 -10.52 -0.39
N GLU A 143 8.74 -9.29 -0.85
CA GLU A 143 9.43 -8.25 -0.06
C GLU A 143 8.59 -7.83 1.17
N VAL A 144 7.26 -7.76 1.05
CA VAL A 144 6.37 -7.49 2.20
C VAL A 144 6.44 -8.62 3.22
N GLN A 145 6.55 -9.86 2.80
CA GLN A 145 6.75 -11.01 3.70
C GLN A 145 8.07 -10.93 4.47
N LYS A 146 9.18 -10.59 3.79
CA LYS A 146 10.47 -10.35 4.47
C LYS A 146 10.38 -9.22 5.49
N PHE A 147 9.71 -8.13 5.14
CA PHE A 147 9.45 -7.02 6.04
C PHE A 147 8.66 -7.47 7.28
N ALA A 148 7.65 -8.32 7.11
CA ALA A 148 6.86 -8.87 8.20
C ALA A 148 7.68 -9.80 9.11
N GLU A 149 8.57 -10.61 8.55
CA GLU A 149 9.48 -11.48 9.31
C GLU A 149 10.41 -10.65 10.20
N ILE A 150 11.02 -9.58 9.65
CA ILE A 150 11.87 -8.67 10.43
C ILE A 150 11.06 -7.99 11.53
N PHE A 151 9.87 -7.48 11.21
CA PHE A 151 9.01 -6.82 12.19
C PHE A 151 8.75 -7.73 13.41
N TRP A 152 8.30 -8.96 13.19
CA TRP A 152 8.01 -9.91 14.27
C TRP A 152 9.28 -10.32 15.03
N ALA A 153 10.39 -10.49 14.33
CA ALA A 153 11.67 -10.80 14.95
C ALA A 153 12.15 -9.67 15.89
N THR A 154 11.85 -8.39 15.59
CA THR A 154 12.15 -7.27 16.51
C THR A 154 11.25 -7.27 17.75
N LYS A 155 10.09 -7.91 17.69
CA LYS A 155 9.21 -8.14 18.86
C LYS A 155 9.55 -9.41 19.63
N GLY A 156 10.60 -10.14 19.22
CA GLY A 156 11.02 -11.39 19.85
C GLY A 156 10.13 -12.59 19.51
N ALA A 157 9.23 -12.45 18.53
CA ALA A 157 8.39 -13.53 18.04
C ALA A 157 9.08 -14.24 16.86
N SER A 158 9.08 -15.59 16.90
CA SER A 158 9.37 -16.38 15.70
C SER A 158 8.23 -16.23 14.70
N THR A 159 8.51 -16.56 13.44
CA THR A 159 7.49 -16.49 12.40
C THR A 159 7.39 -17.83 11.67
N GLN A 160 6.20 -18.07 11.12
CA GLN A 160 5.99 -19.16 10.16
C GLN A 160 5.21 -18.66 8.96
N ARG A 161 5.57 -19.16 7.79
CA ARG A 161 4.81 -18.97 6.56
C ARG A 161 3.73 -20.04 6.48
N GLN A 162 2.49 -19.61 6.33
CA GLN A 162 1.35 -20.52 6.17
C GLN A 162 0.64 -20.24 4.85
N PRO A 163 0.04 -21.28 4.21
CA PRO A 163 -0.79 -21.06 3.03
C PRO A 163 -1.83 -19.96 3.30
N SER A 164 -1.88 -18.97 2.43
CA SER A 164 -2.73 -17.78 2.63
C SER A 164 -4.21 -18.12 2.67
N ARG A 165 -4.61 -19.21 2.02
CA ARG A 165 -6.00 -19.61 1.77
C ARG A 165 -6.81 -18.55 1.02
N GLN A 166 -6.12 -17.57 0.42
CA GLN A 166 -6.72 -16.55 -0.44
C GLN A 166 -6.77 -17.05 -1.89
N THR A 167 -7.66 -16.50 -2.70
CA THR A 167 -7.79 -16.86 -4.13
C THR A 167 -6.56 -16.47 -4.96
N SER A 168 -5.71 -15.59 -4.45
CA SER A 168 -4.40 -15.28 -5.04
C SER A 168 -3.38 -16.42 -4.92
N GLY A 169 -3.62 -17.40 -4.02
CA GLY A 169 -2.63 -18.40 -3.64
C GLY A 169 -1.55 -17.82 -2.72
N GLY A 170 -0.38 -18.48 -2.68
CA GLY A 170 0.78 -18.03 -1.92
C GLY A 170 0.64 -18.21 -0.40
N GLU A 171 1.49 -17.50 0.34
CA GLU A 171 1.64 -17.64 1.79
C GLU A 171 1.50 -16.30 2.49
N ILE A 172 1.16 -16.35 3.79
CA ILE A 172 1.17 -15.21 4.72
C ILE A 172 2.11 -15.55 5.89
N VAL A 173 2.87 -14.56 6.33
CA VAL A 173 3.73 -14.62 7.51
C VAL A 173 2.90 -14.29 8.74
N TYR A 174 2.91 -15.20 9.71
CA TYR A 174 2.30 -15.04 11.02
C TYR A 174 3.34 -15.15 12.13
N PRO A 175 3.16 -14.46 13.27
CA PRO A 175 3.90 -14.79 14.48
C PRO A 175 3.52 -16.20 14.94
N ALA A 176 4.51 -16.97 15.43
CA ALA A 176 4.37 -18.34 15.92
C ALA A 176 4.52 -18.40 17.44
#